data_c269e451aa99ca12aa6678fb3dac7080
#
_entry.id   c269e451aa99ca12aa6678fb3dac7080
#
_cell.length_a   1.000
_cell.length_b   1.000
_cell.length_c   1.000
_cell.angle_alpha   90.00
_cell.angle_beta   90.00
_cell.angle_gamma   90.00
#
_symmetry.space_group_name_H-M   'P 1'
#
loop_
_entity.id
_entity.type
_entity.pdbx_description
1 polymer ?
#
loop_
_entity_poly.entity_id
_entity_poly.type
_entity_poly.pdbx_seq_one_letter_code
_entity_poly.pdbx_strand_id
1 'polypeptide(L)'
;MTIPKRRLTHQVQIDHLIVGSDAPVVVQSMTNTDTADAEATARQVKELSDAGSEMVRITVNTPEAASKVAEIRSRLDDMGYTTPLIGDFHFNGERLLAEFPECGKALSKYRINPGNVGKGAKGDEKFAFMIRTAAKNNKAVRIGVNWGSLDQSLAKRMMDANLASATPKPPEEIMKEALIVSALESAEKAVALGLPEDKIILSCKVSAVQDLIQVYRELGSRCRYPLHLGLTEAGMGSKGIVASTAALAVLLQEGIGDPIRISLTPEPGSSRTQEVIVGQEILQTMGLRSFTPMVTACPGCGRTTSTVFQELAQDVQNYLRQKMTIWRTEYPGVESLNVAVMGCVVNGPGESKLADIGISLPGTGETPIAPVYVDGERKVTLKGDNIAAEFLQIVEDYVKTNYCEGGAKRKQNRVIPIQSA
;
A
#
# COMPACT_ATOMS: atom_id res chain seq x y z
N MET A 1 -2.25 -9.26 19.28
CA MET A 1 -3.37 -8.67 18.50
C MET A 1 -3.96 -9.75 17.62
N THR A 2 -5.27 -9.91 17.59
CA THR A 2 -5.94 -10.79 16.63
C THR A 2 -6.00 -10.06 15.29
N ILE A 3 -5.32 -10.59 14.29
CA ILE A 3 -5.40 -10.08 12.90
C ILE A 3 -6.85 -10.23 12.44
N PRO A 4 -7.48 -9.20 11.88
CA PRO A 4 -8.86 -9.28 11.41
C PRO A 4 -8.98 -10.36 10.34
N LYS A 5 -10.06 -11.16 10.42
CA LYS A 5 -10.35 -12.17 9.41
C LYS A 5 -10.67 -11.47 8.09
N ARG A 6 -9.87 -11.73 7.06
CA ARG A 6 -10.09 -11.12 5.75
C ARG A 6 -11.31 -11.72 5.05
N ARG A 7 -11.95 -10.89 4.23
CA ARG A 7 -13.05 -11.28 3.35
C ARG A 7 -12.57 -12.33 2.35
N LEU A 8 -13.35 -13.37 2.14
CA LEU A 8 -13.06 -14.38 1.10
C LEU A 8 -13.28 -13.77 -0.29
N THR A 9 -12.24 -13.83 -1.11
CA THR A 9 -12.24 -13.34 -2.49
C THR A 9 -11.68 -14.37 -3.45
N HIS A 10 -11.84 -14.17 -4.76
CA HIS A 10 -11.02 -14.86 -5.73
C HIS A 10 -9.55 -14.52 -5.51
N GLN A 11 -8.65 -15.43 -5.88
CA GLN A 11 -7.22 -15.15 -5.92
C GLN A 11 -6.83 -14.79 -7.35
N VAL A 12 -6.33 -13.58 -7.55
CA VAL A 12 -5.91 -13.09 -8.85
C VAL A 12 -4.39 -13.14 -8.95
N GLN A 13 -3.89 -13.97 -9.88
CA GLN A 13 -2.47 -14.06 -10.19
C GLN A 13 -2.04 -12.90 -11.09
N ILE A 14 -1.00 -12.16 -10.68
CA ILE A 14 -0.35 -11.09 -11.43
C ILE A 14 1.14 -11.37 -11.44
N ASP A 15 1.64 -11.99 -12.48
CA ASP A 15 3.00 -12.55 -12.57
C ASP A 15 3.31 -13.43 -11.34
N HIS A 16 4.26 -13.04 -10.50
CA HIS A 16 4.62 -13.76 -9.27
C HIS A 16 3.74 -13.40 -8.05
N LEU A 17 2.87 -12.39 -8.16
CA LEU A 17 2.03 -11.94 -7.04
C LEU A 17 0.66 -12.60 -7.06
N ILE A 18 0.16 -12.89 -5.86
CA ILE A 18 -1.24 -13.30 -5.64
C ILE A 18 -1.96 -12.17 -4.91
N VAL A 19 -3.12 -11.78 -5.42
CA VAL A 19 -3.98 -10.73 -4.86
C VAL A 19 -5.31 -11.33 -4.46
N GLY A 20 -5.73 -11.12 -3.23
CA GLY A 20 -7.03 -11.58 -2.73
C GLY A 20 -6.94 -12.67 -1.66
N SER A 21 -8.06 -12.97 -1.02
CA SER A 21 -8.21 -13.96 0.06
C SER A 21 -7.09 -13.90 1.12
N ASP A 22 -6.38 -15.02 1.34
CA ASP A 22 -5.37 -15.15 2.38
C ASP A 22 -3.99 -14.57 1.98
N ALA A 23 -3.85 -14.10 0.72
CA ALA A 23 -2.60 -13.48 0.28
C ALA A 23 -2.35 -12.14 1.00
N PRO A 24 -1.10 -11.75 1.24
CA PRO A 24 -0.80 -10.47 1.87
C PRO A 24 -1.40 -9.28 1.11
N VAL A 25 -1.80 -8.22 1.83
CA VAL A 25 -2.25 -6.97 1.20
C VAL A 25 -1.10 -6.35 0.43
N VAL A 26 -1.29 -6.13 -0.87
CA VAL A 26 -0.24 -5.68 -1.80
C VAL A 26 -0.16 -4.15 -1.84
N VAL A 27 1.03 -3.58 -1.76
CA VAL A 27 1.28 -2.14 -1.92
C VAL A 27 1.56 -1.83 -3.38
N GLN A 28 0.69 -1.04 -4.00
CA GLN A 28 0.84 -0.56 -5.37
C GLN A 28 1.15 0.93 -5.39
N SER A 29 2.01 1.36 -6.31
CA SER A 29 2.30 2.77 -6.59
C SER A 29 2.01 3.13 -8.05
N MET A 30 2.42 4.35 -8.43
CA MET A 30 2.23 4.88 -9.79
C MET A 30 3.33 5.88 -10.12
N THR A 31 3.84 5.81 -11.34
CA THR A 31 4.75 6.83 -11.88
C THR A 31 4.03 8.15 -12.17
N ASN A 32 4.79 9.24 -12.20
CA ASN A 32 4.35 10.55 -12.71
C ASN A 32 5.27 11.07 -13.85
N THR A 33 6.15 10.21 -14.36
CA THR A 33 6.94 10.48 -15.55
C THR A 33 6.06 10.42 -16.79
N ASP A 34 6.48 11.07 -17.88
CA ASP A 34 5.93 10.80 -19.20
C ASP A 34 6.36 9.39 -19.62
N THR A 35 5.39 8.51 -19.88
CA THR A 35 5.67 7.11 -20.26
C THR A 35 6.33 7.01 -21.64
N ALA A 36 6.26 8.05 -22.48
CA ALA A 36 7.00 8.15 -23.73
C ALA A 36 8.52 8.28 -23.50
N ASP A 37 8.95 8.75 -22.32
CA ASP A 37 10.33 8.67 -21.87
C ASP A 37 10.55 7.34 -21.12
N ALA A 38 11.01 6.34 -21.87
CA ALA A 38 11.21 5.00 -21.36
C ALA A 38 12.29 4.93 -20.26
N GLU A 39 13.36 5.73 -20.38
CA GLU A 39 14.45 5.75 -19.41
C GLU A 39 14.01 6.36 -18.08
N ALA A 40 13.41 7.55 -18.12
CA ALA A 40 12.90 8.21 -16.90
C ALA A 40 11.83 7.35 -16.21
N THR A 41 10.94 6.72 -16.99
CA THR A 41 9.89 5.86 -16.44
C THR A 41 10.47 4.59 -15.82
N ALA A 42 11.40 3.91 -16.47
CA ALA A 42 12.07 2.73 -15.91
C ALA A 42 12.84 3.07 -14.62
N ARG A 43 13.53 4.21 -14.59
CA ARG A 43 14.22 4.70 -13.40
C ARG A 43 13.25 4.95 -12.24
N GLN A 44 12.12 5.60 -12.48
CA GLN A 44 11.13 5.86 -11.44
C GLN A 44 10.42 4.56 -10.98
N VAL A 45 10.16 3.61 -11.87
CA VAL A 45 9.67 2.28 -11.47
C VAL A 45 10.67 1.59 -10.56
N LYS A 46 11.97 1.65 -10.88
CA LYS A 46 13.04 1.14 -10.01
C LYS A 46 13.00 1.79 -8.63
N GLU A 47 12.96 3.13 -8.56
CA GLU A 47 12.89 3.86 -7.28
C GLU A 47 11.69 3.44 -6.43
N LEU A 48 10.53 3.28 -7.05
CA LEU A 48 9.31 2.83 -6.37
C LEU A 48 9.43 1.38 -5.89
N SER A 49 10.07 0.52 -6.68
CA SER A 49 10.33 -0.89 -6.33
C SER A 49 11.32 -1.00 -5.18
N ASP A 50 12.39 -0.21 -5.20
CA ASP A 50 13.38 -0.14 -4.12
C ASP A 50 12.74 0.34 -2.79
N ALA A 51 11.76 1.25 -2.87
CA ALA A 51 10.97 1.66 -1.72
C ALA A 51 9.99 0.57 -1.24
N GLY A 52 9.83 -0.54 -2.00
CA GLY A 52 8.99 -1.68 -1.67
C GLY A 52 7.60 -1.66 -2.29
N SER A 53 7.40 -0.90 -3.38
CA SER A 53 6.19 -1.06 -4.20
C SER A 53 6.21 -2.41 -4.90
N GLU A 54 5.19 -3.20 -4.69
CA GLU A 54 5.09 -4.56 -5.24
C GLU A 54 4.51 -4.59 -6.65
N MET A 55 3.79 -3.53 -7.05
CA MET A 55 3.30 -3.29 -8.41
C MET A 55 3.40 -1.81 -8.72
N VAL A 56 3.77 -1.46 -9.95
CA VAL A 56 3.84 -0.06 -10.38
C VAL A 56 2.94 0.18 -11.58
N ARG A 57 2.09 1.21 -11.49
CA ARG A 57 1.21 1.64 -12.56
C ARG A 57 1.86 2.75 -13.38
N ILE A 58 1.85 2.58 -14.70
CA ILE A 58 2.29 3.56 -15.68
C ILE A 58 1.09 4.01 -16.52
N THR A 59 1.08 5.26 -16.99
CA THR A 59 0.00 5.80 -17.82
C THR A 59 0.23 5.43 -19.27
N VAL A 60 -0.78 4.84 -19.93
CA VAL A 60 -0.71 4.49 -21.37
C VAL A 60 -1.84 5.24 -22.08
N ASN A 61 -1.58 6.48 -22.49
CA ASN A 61 -2.59 7.41 -23.00
C ASN A 61 -2.31 7.93 -24.40
N THR A 62 -1.09 7.74 -24.92
CA THR A 62 -0.70 8.17 -26.27
C THR A 62 -0.03 7.03 -27.02
N PRO A 63 0.04 7.09 -28.39
CA PRO A 63 0.80 6.13 -29.20
C PRO A 63 2.27 6.05 -28.80
N GLU A 64 2.89 7.20 -28.51
CA GLU A 64 4.28 7.30 -28.09
C GLU A 64 4.48 6.53 -26.75
N ALA A 65 3.63 6.76 -25.76
CA ALA A 65 3.65 6.03 -24.49
C ALA A 65 3.48 4.52 -24.71
N ALA A 66 2.48 4.11 -25.49
CA ALA A 66 2.22 2.70 -25.78
C ALA A 66 3.41 2.02 -26.48
N SER A 67 4.08 2.70 -27.40
CA SER A 67 5.26 2.18 -28.11
C SER A 67 6.45 1.92 -27.19
N LYS A 68 6.52 2.59 -26.03
CA LYS A 68 7.65 2.51 -25.10
C LYS A 68 7.46 1.48 -23.97
N VAL A 69 6.29 0.94 -23.78
CA VAL A 69 6.01 0.01 -22.66
C VAL A 69 6.89 -1.24 -22.70
N ALA A 70 7.08 -1.84 -23.88
CA ALA A 70 7.96 -3.00 -24.03
C ALA A 70 9.44 -2.65 -23.75
N GLU A 71 9.89 -1.46 -24.16
CA GLU A 71 11.23 -0.95 -23.86
C GLU A 71 11.42 -0.73 -22.35
N ILE A 72 10.41 -0.14 -21.66
CA ILE A 72 10.44 0.05 -20.21
C ILE A 72 10.58 -1.31 -19.51
N ARG A 73 9.84 -2.33 -19.94
CA ARG A 73 9.95 -3.68 -19.37
C ARG A 73 11.34 -4.25 -19.55
N SER A 74 11.87 -4.19 -20.78
CA SER A 74 13.23 -4.69 -21.08
C SER A 74 14.31 -4.01 -20.21
N ARG A 75 14.24 -2.68 -20.08
CA ARG A 75 15.17 -1.94 -19.22
C ARG A 75 15.11 -2.36 -17.75
N LEU A 76 13.91 -2.65 -17.24
CA LEU A 76 13.73 -3.14 -15.88
C LEU A 76 14.28 -4.57 -15.73
N ASP A 77 14.07 -5.44 -16.71
CA ASP A 77 14.62 -6.79 -16.74
C ASP A 77 16.15 -6.77 -16.75
N ASP A 78 16.76 -5.89 -17.56
CA ASP A 78 18.21 -5.69 -17.61
C ASP A 78 18.79 -5.19 -16.27
N MET A 79 18.00 -4.43 -15.49
CA MET A 79 18.35 -4.00 -14.15
C MET A 79 18.02 -5.04 -13.06
N GLY A 80 17.44 -6.20 -13.40
CA GLY A 80 17.06 -7.27 -12.47
C GLY A 80 15.73 -7.04 -11.72
N TYR A 81 14.87 -6.13 -12.20
CA TYR A 81 13.57 -5.83 -11.57
C TYR A 81 12.44 -6.59 -12.24
N THR A 82 11.79 -7.47 -11.48
CA THR A 82 10.63 -8.26 -11.92
C THR A 82 9.29 -7.63 -11.53
N THR A 83 9.29 -6.39 -11.02
CA THR A 83 8.09 -5.69 -10.56
C THR A 83 7.03 -5.61 -11.65
N PRO A 84 5.79 -6.11 -11.42
CA PRO A 84 4.71 -6.10 -12.39
C PRO A 84 4.32 -4.67 -12.80
N LEU A 85 4.23 -4.43 -14.11
CA LEU A 85 3.79 -3.17 -14.69
C LEU A 85 2.29 -3.20 -14.96
N ILE A 86 1.60 -2.15 -14.52
CA ILE A 86 0.16 -2.00 -14.70
C ILE A 86 -0.10 -0.88 -15.72
N GLY A 87 -0.70 -1.19 -16.85
CA GLY A 87 -1.10 -0.17 -17.83
C GLY A 87 -2.39 0.53 -17.44
N ASP A 88 -2.35 1.83 -17.34
CA ASP A 88 -3.53 2.67 -17.06
C ASP A 88 -4.10 3.23 -18.37
N PHE A 89 -5.18 2.63 -18.85
CA PHE A 89 -5.83 2.99 -20.09
C PHE A 89 -7.03 3.90 -19.87
N HIS A 90 -7.06 4.99 -20.64
CA HIS A 90 -8.17 5.94 -20.71
C HIS A 90 -8.60 6.10 -22.16
N PHE A 91 -9.82 6.55 -22.44
CA PHE A 91 -10.45 6.96 -23.70
C PHE A 91 -10.11 6.16 -24.97
N ASN A 92 -8.84 5.89 -25.28
CA ASN A 92 -8.32 5.29 -26.51
C ASN A 92 -7.54 3.98 -26.29
N GLY A 93 -7.73 3.34 -25.14
CA GLY A 93 -6.99 2.12 -24.77
C GLY A 93 -7.17 0.99 -25.78
N GLU A 94 -8.35 0.84 -26.41
CA GLU A 94 -8.60 -0.15 -27.45
C GLU A 94 -7.73 0.06 -28.68
N ARG A 95 -7.58 1.31 -29.10
CA ARG A 95 -6.75 1.68 -30.24
C ARG A 95 -5.27 1.43 -29.93
N LEU A 96 -4.80 1.85 -28.75
CA LEU A 96 -3.42 1.66 -28.34
C LEU A 96 -3.03 0.18 -28.24
N LEU A 97 -3.91 -0.66 -27.69
CA LEU A 97 -3.69 -2.10 -27.63
C LEU A 97 -3.75 -2.78 -29.01
N ALA A 98 -4.53 -2.25 -29.93
CA ALA A 98 -4.60 -2.75 -31.31
C ALA A 98 -3.36 -2.38 -32.14
N GLU A 99 -2.92 -1.11 -32.06
CA GLU A 99 -1.77 -0.58 -32.80
C GLU A 99 -0.43 -1.04 -32.21
N PHE A 100 -0.36 -1.25 -30.88
CA PHE A 100 0.86 -1.64 -30.16
C PHE A 100 0.64 -2.93 -29.35
N PRO A 101 0.52 -4.10 -29.98
CA PRO A 101 0.24 -5.37 -29.28
C PRO A 101 1.33 -5.75 -28.28
N GLU A 102 2.58 -5.37 -28.49
CA GLU A 102 3.69 -5.62 -27.57
C GLU A 102 3.51 -4.85 -26.24
N CYS A 103 2.87 -3.68 -26.26
CA CYS A 103 2.46 -2.98 -25.05
C CYS A 103 1.59 -3.88 -24.16
N GLY A 104 0.55 -4.47 -24.74
CA GLY A 104 -0.36 -5.35 -24.00
C GLY A 104 0.33 -6.60 -23.43
N LYS A 105 1.29 -7.17 -24.17
CA LYS A 105 2.07 -8.34 -23.72
C LYS A 105 3.04 -8.02 -22.58
N ALA A 106 3.70 -6.86 -22.66
CA ALA A 106 4.69 -6.42 -21.67
C ALA A 106 4.06 -6.01 -20.32
N LEU A 107 2.78 -5.66 -20.30
CA LEU A 107 2.05 -5.33 -19.09
C LEU A 107 1.61 -6.60 -18.35
N SER A 108 1.62 -6.54 -17.01
CA SER A 108 1.15 -7.62 -16.14
C SER A 108 -0.34 -7.54 -15.84
N LYS A 109 -0.90 -6.34 -15.83
CA LYS A 109 -2.32 -6.05 -15.56
C LYS A 109 -2.78 -4.80 -16.31
N TYR A 110 -4.03 -4.78 -16.74
CA TYR A 110 -4.64 -3.59 -17.31
C TYR A 110 -5.55 -2.92 -16.28
N ARG A 111 -5.49 -1.59 -16.19
CA ARG A 111 -6.50 -0.79 -15.51
C ARG A 111 -7.42 -0.17 -16.55
N ILE A 112 -8.70 -0.46 -16.44
CA ILE A 112 -9.75 0.05 -17.31
C ILE A 112 -10.76 0.82 -16.46
N ASN A 113 -11.09 2.04 -16.87
CA ASN A 113 -12.20 2.79 -16.28
C ASN A 113 -13.37 2.78 -17.25
N PRO A 114 -14.45 2.04 -16.96
CA PRO A 114 -15.59 1.91 -17.88
C PRO A 114 -16.23 3.26 -18.22
N GLY A 115 -16.24 4.23 -17.30
CA GLY A 115 -16.77 5.58 -17.55
C GLY A 115 -15.93 6.43 -18.53
N ASN A 116 -14.69 6.02 -18.81
CA ASN A 116 -13.77 6.75 -19.72
C ASN A 116 -13.53 6.04 -21.06
N VAL A 117 -14.08 4.85 -21.26
CA VAL A 117 -13.84 4.09 -22.50
C VAL A 117 -14.65 4.64 -23.68
N GLY A 118 -15.79 5.27 -23.40
CA GLY A 118 -16.71 5.83 -24.37
C GLY A 118 -18.15 5.75 -23.91
N LYS A 119 -19.08 6.25 -24.73
CA LYS A 119 -20.51 6.24 -24.39
C LYS A 119 -21.29 5.31 -25.32
N GLY A 120 -22.33 4.64 -24.77
CA GLY A 120 -23.24 3.79 -25.52
C GLY A 120 -22.54 2.62 -26.22
N ALA A 121 -23.11 2.14 -27.33
CA ALA A 121 -22.61 0.96 -28.06
C ALA A 121 -21.12 1.04 -28.46
N LYS A 122 -20.61 2.22 -28.84
CA LYS A 122 -19.19 2.40 -29.15
C LYS A 122 -18.30 2.23 -27.91
N GLY A 123 -18.74 2.71 -26.75
CA GLY A 123 -18.04 2.48 -25.48
C GLY A 123 -17.99 1.00 -25.12
N ASP A 124 -19.12 0.32 -25.36
CA ASP A 124 -19.24 -1.11 -25.14
C ASP A 124 -18.31 -1.95 -26.03
N GLU A 125 -18.20 -1.60 -27.31
CA GLU A 125 -17.28 -2.26 -28.25
C GLU A 125 -15.81 -2.06 -27.85
N LYS A 126 -15.44 -0.86 -27.47
CA LYS A 126 -14.08 -0.53 -26.97
C LYS A 126 -13.75 -1.30 -25.70
N PHE A 127 -14.63 -1.31 -24.72
CA PHE A 127 -14.49 -2.10 -23.49
C PHE A 127 -14.31 -3.58 -23.83
N ALA A 128 -15.18 -4.12 -24.70
CA ALA A 128 -15.11 -5.52 -25.12
C ALA A 128 -13.80 -5.87 -25.79
N PHE A 129 -13.27 -5.00 -26.65
CA PHE A 129 -11.96 -5.20 -27.27
C PHE A 129 -10.84 -5.30 -26.23
N MET A 130 -10.79 -4.38 -25.26
CA MET A 130 -9.77 -4.35 -24.20
C MET A 130 -9.85 -5.60 -23.33
N ILE A 131 -11.05 -6.04 -22.95
CA ILE A 131 -11.26 -7.26 -22.16
C ILE A 131 -10.82 -8.51 -22.92
N ARG A 132 -11.21 -8.66 -24.21
CA ARG A 132 -10.79 -9.80 -25.03
C ARG A 132 -9.28 -9.80 -25.23
N THR A 133 -8.65 -8.63 -25.35
CA THR A 133 -7.19 -8.51 -25.44
C THR A 133 -6.53 -8.95 -24.14
N ALA A 134 -7.08 -8.57 -22.99
CA ALA A 134 -6.60 -9.03 -21.67
C ALA A 134 -6.73 -10.56 -21.55
N ALA A 135 -7.88 -11.12 -21.89
CA ALA A 135 -8.11 -12.56 -21.86
C ALA A 135 -7.15 -13.32 -22.79
N LYS A 136 -6.98 -12.85 -24.03
CA LYS A 136 -6.02 -13.41 -25.01
C LYS A 136 -4.59 -13.41 -24.50
N ASN A 137 -4.17 -12.35 -23.83
CA ASN A 137 -2.83 -12.20 -23.25
C ASN A 137 -2.69 -12.81 -21.85
N ASN A 138 -3.74 -13.46 -21.33
CA ASN A 138 -3.80 -14.00 -19.97
C ASN A 138 -3.48 -12.96 -18.89
N LYS A 139 -3.93 -11.72 -19.05
CA LYS A 139 -3.66 -10.60 -18.12
C LYS A 139 -4.85 -10.34 -17.21
N ALA A 140 -4.55 -10.04 -15.94
CA ALA A 140 -5.57 -9.56 -15.02
C ALA A 140 -6.06 -8.16 -15.43
N VAL A 141 -7.29 -7.84 -15.04
CA VAL A 141 -7.90 -6.52 -15.28
C VAL A 141 -8.38 -5.94 -13.95
N ARG A 142 -8.01 -4.69 -13.68
CA ARG A 142 -8.70 -3.90 -12.68
C ARG A 142 -9.74 -3.00 -13.33
N ILE A 143 -11.00 -3.28 -13.06
CA ILE A 143 -12.12 -2.40 -13.39
C ILE A 143 -12.17 -1.32 -12.33
N GLY A 144 -11.80 -0.10 -12.71
CA GLY A 144 -11.60 1.00 -11.76
C GLY A 144 -12.55 2.14 -12.02
N VAL A 145 -13.65 2.19 -11.27
CA VAL A 145 -14.63 3.29 -11.34
C VAL A 145 -14.21 4.39 -10.36
N ASN A 146 -14.33 5.64 -10.81
CA ASN A 146 -14.10 6.83 -9.97
C ASN A 146 -15.34 7.71 -10.02
N TRP A 147 -15.66 8.36 -8.90
CA TRP A 147 -16.79 9.29 -8.80
C TRP A 147 -16.79 10.35 -9.89
N GLY A 148 -15.66 11.03 -10.13
CA GLY A 148 -15.55 12.11 -11.12
C GLY A 148 -15.63 11.66 -12.58
N SER A 149 -15.68 10.35 -12.86
CA SER A 149 -15.78 9.80 -14.22
C SER A 149 -16.82 8.67 -14.32
N LEU A 150 -17.85 8.73 -13.48
CA LEU A 150 -18.98 7.80 -13.54
C LEU A 150 -19.78 8.00 -14.84
N ASP A 151 -20.29 6.91 -15.42
CA ASP A 151 -21.15 6.98 -16.59
C ASP A 151 -22.43 7.78 -16.27
N GLN A 152 -22.56 8.92 -16.94
CA GLN A 152 -23.67 9.84 -16.72
C GLN A 152 -25.02 9.26 -17.18
N SER A 153 -25.03 8.34 -18.12
CA SER A 153 -26.27 7.66 -18.58
C SER A 153 -26.79 6.68 -17.53
N LEU A 154 -25.88 5.93 -16.90
CA LEU A 154 -26.20 5.08 -15.75
C LEU A 154 -26.72 5.91 -14.57
N ALA A 155 -25.98 6.95 -14.20
CA ALA A 155 -26.36 7.84 -13.09
C ALA A 155 -27.75 8.46 -13.31
N LYS A 156 -28.01 8.96 -14.54
CA LYS A 156 -29.33 9.53 -14.90
C LYS A 156 -30.43 8.48 -14.80
N ARG A 157 -30.25 7.29 -15.40
CA ARG A 157 -31.24 6.20 -15.34
C ARG A 157 -31.60 5.82 -13.90
N MET A 158 -30.60 5.75 -13.01
CA MET A 158 -30.82 5.43 -11.60
C MET A 158 -31.50 6.54 -10.84
N MET A 159 -31.17 7.82 -11.13
CA MET A 159 -31.86 8.98 -10.57
C MET A 159 -33.33 9.05 -10.99
N ASP A 160 -33.62 8.84 -12.29
CA ASP A 160 -35.00 8.84 -12.82
C ASP A 160 -35.81 7.72 -12.16
N ALA A 161 -35.25 6.52 -12.02
CA ALA A 161 -35.89 5.40 -11.32
C ALA A 161 -36.13 5.70 -9.83
N ASN A 162 -35.20 6.36 -9.17
CA ASN A 162 -35.35 6.78 -7.77
C ASN A 162 -36.48 7.79 -7.59
N LEU A 163 -36.58 8.77 -8.49
CA LEU A 163 -37.66 9.78 -8.45
C LEU A 163 -39.03 9.16 -8.65
N ALA A 164 -39.13 8.08 -9.41
CA ALA A 164 -40.38 7.33 -9.61
C ALA A 164 -40.72 6.36 -8.45
N SER A 165 -39.83 6.19 -7.49
CA SER A 165 -40.02 5.31 -6.32
C SER A 165 -40.99 5.93 -5.30
N ALA A 166 -41.73 5.07 -4.59
CA ALA A 166 -42.60 5.50 -3.49
C ALA A 166 -41.82 6.09 -2.29
N THR A 167 -40.55 5.76 -2.16
CA THR A 167 -39.65 6.24 -1.10
C THR A 167 -38.31 6.67 -1.72
N PRO A 168 -38.24 7.85 -2.35
CA PRO A 168 -37.01 8.32 -2.98
C PRO A 168 -35.88 8.48 -1.95
N LYS A 169 -34.71 7.95 -2.27
CA LYS A 169 -33.48 8.12 -1.49
C LYS A 169 -32.77 9.44 -1.82
N PRO A 170 -31.94 9.96 -0.94
CA PRO A 170 -31.08 11.12 -1.24
C PRO A 170 -30.25 10.92 -2.50
N PRO A 171 -30.08 11.95 -3.34
CA PRO A 171 -29.30 11.85 -4.59
C PRO A 171 -27.87 11.29 -4.39
N GLU A 172 -27.23 11.64 -3.29
CA GLU A 172 -25.87 11.17 -2.94
C GLU A 172 -25.81 9.65 -2.73
N GLU A 173 -26.85 9.04 -2.15
CA GLU A 173 -26.95 7.60 -2.00
C GLU A 173 -27.10 6.92 -3.34
N ILE A 174 -27.91 7.50 -4.25
CA ILE A 174 -28.08 6.96 -5.61
C ILE A 174 -26.78 7.04 -6.40
N MET A 175 -26.01 8.10 -6.23
CA MET A 175 -24.70 8.23 -6.88
C MET A 175 -23.69 7.20 -6.36
N LYS A 176 -23.68 6.90 -5.06
CA LYS A 176 -22.86 5.84 -4.47
C LYS A 176 -23.28 4.46 -5.01
N GLU A 177 -24.57 4.21 -5.08
CA GLU A 177 -25.11 2.99 -5.66
C GLU A 177 -24.74 2.86 -7.15
N ALA A 178 -24.83 3.93 -7.92
CA ALA A 178 -24.46 3.94 -9.34
C ALA A 178 -22.96 3.62 -9.55
N LEU A 179 -22.11 4.04 -8.63
CA LEU A 179 -20.69 3.70 -8.64
C LEU A 179 -20.46 2.20 -8.48
N ILE A 180 -21.17 1.59 -7.53
CA ILE A 180 -21.11 0.15 -7.23
C ILE A 180 -21.68 -0.67 -8.40
N VAL A 181 -22.86 -0.29 -8.89
CA VAL A 181 -23.52 -0.94 -10.02
C VAL A 181 -22.64 -0.90 -11.27
N SER A 182 -22.04 0.27 -11.56
CA SER A 182 -21.11 0.39 -12.69
C SER A 182 -19.94 -0.60 -12.62
N ALA A 183 -19.38 -0.82 -11.42
CA ALA A 183 -18.29 -1.78 -11.26
C ALA A 183 -18.76 -3.23 -11.43
N LEU A 184 -19.90 -3.59 -10.85
CA LEU A 184 -20.44 -4.95 -10.89
C LEU A 184 -20.93 -5.32 -12.31
N GLU A 185 -21.73 -4.48 -12.97
CA GLU A 185 -22.18 -4.69 -14.36
C GLU A 185 -20.98 -4.80 -15.32
N SER A 186 -19.92 -4.01 -15.10
CA SER A 186 -18.70 -4.09 -15.90
C SER A 186 -17.94 -5.40 -15.67
N ALA A 187 -17.94 -5.93 -14.44
CA ALA A 187 -17.32 -7.21 -14.14
C ALA A 187 -18.11 -8.37 -14.78
N GLU A 188 -19.44 -8.38 -14.65
CA GLU A 188 -20.31 -9.36 -15.30
C GLU A 188 -20.13 -9.36 -16.83
N LYS A 189 -20.07 -8.17 -17.41
CA LYS A 189 -19.79 -8.00 -18.83
C LYS A 189 -18.40 -8.53 -19.21
N ALA A 190 -17.36 -8.30 -18.39
CA ALA A 190 -16.03 -8.83 -18.65
C ALA A 190 -16.01 -10.38 -18.63
N VAL A 191 -16.72 -10.99 -17.68
CA VAL A 191 -16.90 -12.46 -17.64
C VAL A 191 -17.61 -12.98 -18.87
N ALA A 192 -18.71 -12.34 -19.26
CA ALA A 192 -19.46 -12.70 -20.49
C ALA A 192 -18.61 -12.58 -21.77
N LEU A 193 -17.58 -11.72 -21.76
CA LEU A 193 -16.62 -11.54 -22.85
C LEU A 193 -15.45 -12.53 -22.80
N GLY A 194 -15.42 -13.44 -21.83
CA GLY A 194 -14.43 -14.52 -21.73
C GLY A 194 -13.26 -14.24 -20.78
N LEU A 195 -13.31 -13.18 -19.96
CA LEU A 195 -12.31 -12.96 -18.91
C LEU A 195 -12.72 -13.75 -17.65
N PRO A 196 -11.90 -14.68 -17.14
CA PRO A 196 -12.22 -15.43 -15.92
C PRO A 196 -12.37 -14.50 -14.68
N GLU A 197 -13.23 -14.90 -13.74
CA GLU A 197 -13.48 -14.14 -12.50
C GLU A 197 -12.20 -13.96 -11.68
N ASP A 198 -11.30 -14.94 -11.68
CA ASP A 198 -9.98 -14.91 -11.03
C ASP A 198 -8.94 -14.04 -11.76
N LYS A 199 -9.38 -13.27 -12.76
CA LYS A 199 -8.58 -12.24 -13.44
C LYS A 199 -9.13 -10.84 -13.22
N ILE A 200 -10.16 -10.67 -12.39
CA ILE A 200 -10.85 -9.38 -12.19
C ILE A 200 -10.58 -8.84 -10.77
N ILE A 201 -10.20 -7.59 -10.70
CA ILE A 201 -10.07 -6.79 -9.48
C ILE A 201 -10.98 -5.57 -9.62
N LEU A 202 -11.71 -5.19 -8.57
CA LEU A 202 -12.58 -4.02 -8.59
C LEU A 202 -12.02 -2.86 -7.75
N SER A 203 -12.38 -1.64 -8.14
CA SER A 203 -12.22 -0.46 -7.29
C SER A 203 -13.27 0.59 -7.58
N CYS A 204 -13.85 1.16 -6.53
CA CYS A 204 -14.82 2.26 -6.56
C CYS A 204 -14.26 3.41 -5.71
N LYS A 205 -13.63 4.39 -6.35
CA LYS A 205 -12.90 5.44 -5.63
C LYS A 205 -13.69 6.73 -5.53
N VAL A 206 -13.72 7.27 -4.32
CA VAL A 206 -14.28 8.57 -3.97
C VAL A 206 -13.26 9.38 -3.18
N SER A 207 -13.50 10.68 -2.98
CA SER A 207 -12.58 11.59 -2.28
C SER A 207 -12.93 11.84 -0.81
N ALA A 208 -14.14 11.47 -0.38
CA ALA A 208 -14.56 11.58 1.02
C ALA A 208 -14.37 10.26 1.77
N VAL A 209 -13.80 10.34 2.96
CA VAL A 209 -13.47 9.16 3.80
C VAL A 209 -14.70 8.32 4.12
N GLN A 210 -15.78 8.95 4.59
CA GLN A 210 -16.98 8.24 5.00
C GLN A 210 -17.69 7.57 3.81
N ASP A 211 -17.73 8.26 2.67
CA ASP A 211 -18.30 7.69 1.44
C ASP A 211 -17.48 6.49 0.94
N LEU A 212 -16.14 6.56 1.03
CA LEU A 212 -15.27 5.44 0.66
C LEU A 212 -15.57 4.21 1.51
N ILE A 213 -15.64 4.39 2.83
CA ILE A 213 -15.95 3.31 3.77
C ILE A 213 -17.30 2.68 3.43
N GLN A 214 -18.33 3.50 3.23
CA GLN A 214 -19.68 3.03 2.91
C GLN A 214 -19.73 2.27 1.58
N VAL A 215 -19.12 2.84 0.52
CA VAL A 215 -19.07 2.22 -0.81
C VAL A 215 -18.36 0.87 -0.78
N TYR A 216 -17.22 0.74 -0.10
CA TYR A 216 -16.49 -0.52 -0.07
C TYR A 216 -17.10 -1.58 0.84
N ARG A 217 -17.79 -1.20 1.92
CA ARG A 217 -18.60 -2.13 2.71
C ARG A 217 -19.69 -2.76 1.86
N GLU A 218 -20.41 -1.92 1.13
CA GLU A 218 -21.51 -2.37 0.28
C GLU A 218 -20.98 -3.19 -0.91
N LEU A 219 -19.96 -2.71 -1.63
CA LEU A 219 -19.34 -3.47 -2.72
C LEU A 219 -18.80 -4.82 -2.23
N GLY A 220 -18.16 -4.85 -1.07
CA GLY A 220 -17.60 -6.04 -0.44
C GLY A 220 -18.65 -7.08 -0.06
N SER A 221 -19.88 -6.66 0.28
CA SER A 221 -20.99 -7.56 0.59
C SER A 221 -21.61 -8.21 -0.66
N ARG A 222 -21.47 -7.56 -1.84
CA ARG A 222 -22.13 -7.97 -3.09
C ARG A 222 -21.27 -8.80 -4.03
N CYS A 223 -19.96 -8.92 -3.81
CA CYS A 223 -19.11 -9.66 -4.75
C CYS A 223 -17.97 -10.39 -4.05
N ARG A 224 -17.28 -11.27 -4.78
CA ARG A 224 -16.08 -11.98 -4.32
C ARG A 224 -14.82 -11.54 -5.05
N TYR A 225 -14.85 -10.48 -5.82
CA TYR A 225 -13.66 -9.93 -6.46
C TYR A 225 -12.73 -9.27 -5.41
N PRO A 226 -11.40 -9.37 -5.56
CA PRO A 226 -10.47 -8.58 -4.78
C PRO A 226 -10.75 -7.08 -4.95
N LEU A 227 -10.65 -6.32 -3.86
CA LEU A 227 -10.96 -4.90 -3.83
C LEU A 227 -9.69 -4.06 -3.67
N HIS A 228 -9.40 -3.24 -4.67
CA HIS A 228 -8.27 -2.31 -4.65
C HIS A 228 -8.66 -1.01 -3.95
N LEU A 229 -8.18 -0.82 -2.72
CA LEU A 229 -8.46 0.38 -1.93
C LEU A 229 -7.60 1.58 -2.34
N GLY A 230 -8.14 2.75 -2.11
CA GLY A 230 -7.44 4.02 -2.22
C GLY A 230 -8.42 5.19 -2.22
N LEU A 231 -8.14 6.17 -1.39
CA LEU A 231 -8.86 7.44 -1.42
C LEU A 231 -8.35 8.26 -2.61
N THR A 232 -9.23 8.74 -3.49
CA THR A 232 -8.79 9.64 -4.57
C THR A 232 -8.68 11.07 -4.06
N GLU A 233 -7.72 11.84 -4.59
CA GLU A 233 -7.56 13.27 -4.26
C GLU A 233 -7.41 13.52 -2.75
N ALA A 234 -6.67 12.63 -2.06
CA ALA A 234 -6.50 12.71 -0.61
C ALA A 234 -5.84 14.03 -0.16
N GLY A 235 -5.01 14.61 -1.02
CA GLY A 235 -4.30 15.86 -0.79
C GLY A 235 -2.81 15.69 -0.54
N MET A 236 -2.19 16.74 -0.03
CA MET A 236 -0.75 16.87 0.17
C MET A 236 -0.40 16.73 1.65
N GLY A 237 0.82 16.30 1.94
CA GLY A 237 1.41 16.27 3.29
C GLY A 237 0.55 15.53 4.33
N SER A 238 0.51 16.04 5.53
CA SER A 238 -0.19 15.40 6.66
C SER A 238 -1.69 15.21 6.41
N LYS A 239 -2.36 16.16 5.74
CA LYS A 239 -3.79 16.03 5.40
C LYS A 239 -4.06 14.80 4.53
N GLY A 240 -3.24 14.59 3.50
CA GLY A 240 -3.38 13.45 2.60
C GLY A 240 -3.08 12.12 3.30
N ILE A 241 -2.06 12.09 4.17
CA ILE A 241 -1.70 10.92 4.97
C ILE A 241 -2.84 10.55 5.93
N VAL A 242 -3.33 11.52 6.71
CA VAL A 242 -4.42 11.31 7.67
C VAL A 242 -5.69 10.84 6.99
N ALA A 243 -6.11 11.47 5.89
CA ALA A 243 -7.30 11.08 5.15
C ALA A 243 -7.19 9.67 4.57
N SER A 244 -6.04 9.33 3.96
CA SER A 244 -5.79 7.98 3.42
C SER A 244 -5.77 6.95 4.53
N THR A 245 -5.08 7.21 5.64
CA THR A 245 -5.01 6.31 6.80
C THR A 245 -6.40 6.06 7.38
N ALA A 246 -7.18 7.11 7.64
CA ALA A 246 -8.53 6.98 8.20
C ALA A 246 -9.45 6.14 7.30
N ALA A 247 -9.41 6.38 5.99
CA ALA A 247 -10.23 5.65 5.03
C ALA A 247 -9.84 4.17 4.92
N LEU A 248 -8.54 3.89 4.80
CA LEU A 248 -8.06 2.53 4.57
C LEU A 248 -8.06 1.69 5.85
N ALA A 249 -7.69 2.28 7.00
CA ALA A 249 -7.58 1.55 8.25
C ALA A 249 -8.92 0.96 8.70
N VAL A 250 -10.02 1.68 8.55
CA VAL A 250 -11.36 1.17 8.90
C VAL A 250 -11.70 -0.05 8.04
N LEU A 251 -11.50 0.03 6.73
CA LEU A 251 -11.81 -1.07 5.82
C LEU A 251 -10.89 -2.28 6.04
N LEU A 252 -9.60 -2.05 6.20
CA LEU A 252 -8.63 -3.10 6.49
C LEU A 252 -8.92 -3.80 7.82
N GLN A 253 -9.36 -3.07 8.85
CA GLN A 253 -9.78 -3.62 10.13
C GLN A 253 -11.01 -4.52 9.99
N GLU A 254 -11.85 -4.27 9.02
CA GLU A 254 -13.02 -5.09 8.68
C GLU A 254 -12.69 -6.25 7.71
N GLY A 255 -11.41 -6.42 7.37
CA GLY A 255 -10.95 -7.45 6.44
C GLY A 255 -11.22 -7.14 4.97
N ILE A 256 -11.56 -5.88 4.65
CA ILE A 256 -11.81 -5.40 3.29
C ILE A 256 -10.55 -4.74 2.73
N GLY A 257 -10.08 -5.21 1.59
CA GLY A 257 -8.92 -4.64 0.88
C GLY A 257 -7.85 -5.67 0.57
N ASP A 258 -7.42 -5.71 -0.69
CA ASP A 258 -6.48 -6.70 -1.20
C ASP A 258 -5.21 -6.02 -1.74
N PRO A 259 -5.22 -5.17 -2.78
CA PRO A 259 -4.17 -4.18 -2.97
C PRO A 259 -4.62 -2.80 -2.46
N ILE A 260 -3.64 -2.03 -2.01
CA ILE A 260 -3.83 -0.63 -1.63
C ILE A 260 -2.96 0.31 -2.46
N ARG A 261 -3.43 1.54 -2.69
CA ARG A 261 -2.62 2.62 -3.27
C ARG A 261 -2.94 3.94 -2.59
N ILE A 262 -1.91 4.58 -2.05
CA ILE A 262 -2.01 5.91 -1.45
C ILE A 262 -1.93 6.95 -2.56
N SER A 263 -2.83 7.93 -2.55
CA SER A 263 -2.91 9.01 -3.56
C SER A 263 -2.49 10.33 -2.93
N LEU A 264 -1.20 10.50 -2.68
CA LEU A 264 -0.66 11.76 -2.22
C LEU A 264 -0.31 12.67 -3.41
N THR A 265 -0.59 13.96 -3.25
CA THR A 265 0.04 14.98 -4.09
C THR A 265 1.46 15.17 -3.59
N PRO A 266 2.51 14.89 -4.40
CA PRO A 266 3.88 15.08 -3.95
C PRO A 266 4.16 16.57 -3.73
N GLU A 267 4.92 16.87 -2.69
CA GLU A 267 5.47 18.21 -2.51
C GLU A 267 6.49 18.51 -3.62
N PRO A 268 6.63 19.77 -4.06
CA PRO A 268 7.61 20.13 -5.07
C PRO A 268 9.03 19.66 -4.68
N GLY A 269 9.67 18.87 -5.55
CA GLY A 269 10.99 18.30 -5.32
C GLY A 269 11.04 17.06 -4.41
N SER A 270 9.92 16.60 -3.87
CA SER A 270 9.87 15.37 -3.08
C SER A 270 9.81 14.11 -3.94
N SER A 271 10.31 13.00 -3.40
CA SER A 271 10.25 11.71 -4.07
C SER A 271 8.82 11.15 -4.09
N ARG A 272 8.47 10.48 -5.19
CA ARG A 272 7.23 9.73 -5.34
C ARG A 272 7.13 8.52 -4.38
N THR A 273 8.23 8.09 -3.80
CA THR A 273 8.30 6.95 -2.88
C THR A 273 7.49 7.14 -1.59
N GLN A 274 7.16 8.38 -1.22
CA GLN A 274 6.37 8.67 -0.03
C GLN A 274 5.01 7.93 -0.02
N GLU A 275 4.36 7.76 -1.18
CA GLU A 275 3.11 6.97 -1.28
C GLU A 275 3.31 5.51 -0.88
N VAL A 276 4.45 4.92 -1.24
CA VAL A 276 4.79 3.53 -0.90
C VAL A 276 5.04 3.41 0.60
N ILE A 277 5.87 4.31 1.15
CA ILE A 277 6.22 4.33 2.57
C ILE A 277 4.95 4.45 3.43
N VAL A 278 4.07 5.41 3.12
CA VAL A 278 2.81 5.59 3.86
C VAL A 278 1.92 4.34 3.77
N GLY A 279 1.84 3.72 2.59
CA GLY A 279 1.08 2.47 2.42
C GLY A 279 1.62 1.33 3.30
N GLN A 280 2.95 1.18 3.36
CA GLN A 280 3.61 0.22 4.24
C GLN A 280 3.39 0.53 5.71
N GLU A 281 3.52 1.79 6.12
CA GLU A 281 3.32 2.24 7.50
C GLU A 281 1.88 1.99 7.98
N ILE A 282 0.87 2.21 7.13
CA ILE A 282 -0.52 1.86 7.46
C ILE A 282 -0.65 0.36 7.74
N LEU A 283 -0.16 -0.50 6.84
CA LEU A 283 -0.27 -1.95 7.00
C LEU A 283 0.51 -2.45 8.21
N GLN A 284 1.68 -1.89 8.47
CA GLN A 284 2.56 -2.26 9.56
C GLN A 284 2.00 -1.81 10.92
N THR A 285 1.53 -0.57 11.01
CA THR A 285 0.91 -0.03 12.23
C THR A 285 -0.36 -0.81 12.62
N MET A 286 -1.09 -1.31 11.64
CA MET A 286 -2.26 -2.17 11.86
C MET A 286 -1.90 -3.64 12.18
N GLY A 287 -0.63 -4.02 12.15
CA GLY A 287 -0.17 -5.39 12.36
C GLY A 287 -0.55 -6.37 11.25
N LEU A 288 -0.90 -5.88 10.06
CA LEU A 288 -1.28 -6.71 8.91
C LEU A 288 -0.08 -7.24 8.15
N ARG A 289 1.00 -6.46 8.09
CA ARG A 289 2.28 -6.81 7.45
C ARG A 289 3.44 -6.12 8.17
N SER A 290 4.65 -6.64 7.95
CA SER A 290 5.90 -5.99 8.37
C SER A 290 6.76 -5.75 7.13
N PHE A 291 7.40 -4.58 7.05
CA PHE A 291 8.25 -4.18 5.91
C PHE A 291 9.64 -3.75 6.34
N THR A 292 9.71 -3.08 7.50
CA THR A 292 10.94 -2.59 8.12
C THR A 292 10.81 -2.69 9.63
N PRO A 293 11.91 -2.84 10.38
CA PRO A 293 11.86 -2.76 11.84
C PRO A 293 11.13 -1.50 12.32
N MET A 294 10.27 -1.64 13.32
CA MET A 294 9.56 -0.51 13.92
C MET A 294 10.39 0.17 14.98
N VAL A 295 10.41 1.51 14.95
CA VAL A 295 11.01 2.31 16.02
C VAL A 295 9.90 3.02 16.80
N THR A 296 9.75 2.64 18.07
CA THR A 296 8.86 3.30 19.01
C THR A 296 9.64 4.34 19.78
N ALA A 297 9.23 5.61 19.71
CA ALA A 297 9.84 6.69 20.44
C ALA A 297 8.80 7.49 21.23
N CYS A 298 9.19 8.03 22.37
CA CYS A 298 8.32 8.90 23.15
C CYS A 298 8.18 10.28 22.46
N PRO A 299 7.03 11.00 22.65
CA PRO A 299 6.84 12.31 22.02
C PRO A 299 7.73 13.42 22.62
N GLY A 300 8.40 13.16 23.76
CA GLY A 300 9.08 14.18 24.56
C GLY A 300 8.09 15.02 25.38
N CYS A 301 8.54 15.50 26.51
CA CYS A 301 7.77 16.37 27.41
C CYS A 301 8.73 17.22 28.24
N GLY A 302 8.21 17.99 29.20
CA GLY A 302 9.05 18.82 30.10
C GLY A 302 10.08 18.05 30.96
N ARG A 303 10.03 16.72 30.98
CA ARG A 303 11.06 15.87 31.59
C ARG A 303 12.29 15.68 30.73
N THR A 304 12.21 15.99 29.43
CA THR A 304 13.31 15.81 28.48
C THR A 304 13.44 17.06 27.65
N THR A 305 14.35 17.95 28.04
CA THR A 305 14.57 19.23 27.36
C THR A 305 15.68 19.17 26.32
N SER A 306 16.43 18.05 26.23
CA SER A 306 17.45 17.84 25.21
C SER A 306 16.86 17.15 23.98
N THR A 307 17.50 17.32 22.81
CA THR A 307 17.13 16.69 21.53
C THR A 307 17.75 15.31 21.35
N VAL A 308 18.64 14.89 22.24
CA VAL A 308 19.44 13.65 22.09
C VAL A 308 18.61 12.41 21.81
N PHE A 309 17.46 12.23 22.48
CA PHE A 309 16.62 11.07 22.22
C PHE A 309 15.91 11.14 20.86
N GLN A 310 15.59 12.35 20.39
CA GLN A 310 14.99 12.57 19.06
C GLN A 310 16.00 12.27 17.97
N GLU A 311 17.24 12.74 18.14
CA GLU A 311 18.36 12.48 17.24
C GLU A 311 18.66 10.99 17.20
N LEU A 312 18.77 10.32 18.35
CA LEU A 312 18.98 8.88 18.41
C LEU A 312 17.81 8.09 17.75
N ALA A 313 16.56 8.47 17.99
CA ALA A 313 15.41 7.81 17.36
C ALA A 313 15.46 7.96 15.83
N GLN A 314 15.82 9.13 15.34
CA GLN A 314 16.00 9.40 13.91
C GLN A 314 17.16 8.60 13.32
N ASP A 315 18.30 8.54 14.01
CA ASP A 315 19.48 7.79 13.58
C ASP A 315 19.19 6.29 13.51
N VAL A 316 18.51 5.74 14.53
CA VAL A 316 18.08 4.35 14.55
C VAL A 316 17.13 4.07 13.38
N GLN A 317 16.14 4.92 13.14
CA GLN A 317 15.19 4.74 12.05
C GLN A 317 15.89 4.77 10.67
N ASN A 318 16.80 5.72 10.47
CA ASN A 318 17.57 5.83 9.23
C ASN A 318 18.48 4.61 9.03
N TYR A 319 19.18 4.19 10.09
CA TYR A 319 20.05 3.02 10.07
C TYR A 319 19.29 1.76 9.69
N LEU A 320 18.16 1.49 10.34
CA LEU A 320 17.34 0.33 10.05
C LEU A 320 16.83 0.33 8.60
N ARG A 321 16.37 1.47 8.09
CA ARG A 321 15.94 1.59 6.68
C ARG A 321 17.07 1.30 5.70
N GLN A 322 18.28 1.82 5.95
CA GLN A 322 19.46 1.57 5.12
C GLN A 322 19.85 0.10 5.13
N LYS A 323 19.86 -0.52 6.31
CA LYS A 323 20.22 -1.93 6.47
C LYS A 323 19.22 -2.88 5.83
N MET A 324 17.94 -2.51 5.71
CA MET A 324 16.92 -3.36 5.11
C MET A 324 17.19 -3.74 3.66
N THR A 325 17.98 -2.98 2.92
CA THR A 325 18.39 -3.33 1.55
C THR A 325 19.19 -4.64 1.51
N ILE A 326 19.94 -4.92 2.57
CA ILE A 326 20.77 -6.12 2.74
C ILE A 326 20.05 -7.13 3.65
N TRP A 327 19.57 -6.69 4.80
CA TRP A 327 19.00 -7.54 5.84
C TRP A 327 17.77 -8.33 5.38
N ARG A 328 16.97 -7.79 4.47
CA ARG A 328 15.80 -8.49 3.91
C ARG A 328 16.19 -9.84 3.29
N THR A 329 17.39 -9.93 2.71
CA THR A 329 17.89 -11.15 2.08
C THR A 329 18.70 -12.00 3.06
N GLU A 330 19.54 -11.37 3.88
CA GLU A 330 20.46 -12.08 4.78
C GLU A 330 19.79 -12.55 6.08
N TYR A 331 18.77 -11.82 6.56
CA TYR A 331 18.10 -12.07 7.84
C TYR A 331 16.57 -12.07 7.69
N PRO A 332 15.99 -13.11 7.07
CA PRO A 332 14.54 -13.21 6.87
C PRO A 332 13.78 -13.09 8.18
N GLY A 333 12.74 -12.24 8.20
CA GLY A 333 11.92 -11.95 9.39
C GLY A 333 12.37 -10.74 10.20
N VAL A 334 13.52 -10.12 9.87
CA VAL A 334 14.04 -8.94 10.56
C VAL A 334 13.09 -7.74 10.48
N GLU A 335 12.25 -7.68 9.48
CA GLU A 335 11.20 -6.67 9.32
C GLU A 335 10.20 -6.65 10.49
N SER A 336 10.17 -7.71 11.31
CA SER A 336 9.32 -7.78 12.51
C SER A 336 9.97 -7.26 13.79
N LEU A 337 11.24 -6.84 13.73
CA LEU A 337 11.98 -6.30 14.87
C LEU A 337 11.36 -5.00 15.37
N ASN A 338 11.18 -4.89 16.69
CA ASN A 338 10.71 -3.68 17.35
C ASN A 338 11.85 -3.08 18.21
N VAL A 339 12.17 -1.83 17.95
CA VAL A 339 13.17 -1.06 18.70
C VAL A 339 12.49 0.08 19.44
N ALA A 340 12.81 0.31 20.71
CA ALA A 340 12.29 1.41 21.50
C ALA A 340 13.40 2.41 21.85
N VAL A 341 13.14 3.71 21.64
CA VAL A 341 14.02 4.82 22.03
C VAL A 341 13.24 5.77 22.93
N MET A 342 13.52 5.75 24.23
CA MET A 342 12.77 6.49 25.24
C MET A 342 13.65 7.58 25.88
N GLY A 343 13.05 8.75 26.14
CA GLY A 343 13.77 9.96 26.56
C GLY A 343 13.83 10.19 28.08
N CYS A 344 13.25 9.32 28.92
CA CYS A 344 13.34 9.48 30.39
C CYS A 344 12.99 8.16 31.10
N VAL A 345 13.29 8.08 32.40
CA VAL A 345 13.07 6.88 33.22
C VAL A 345 11.60 6.61 33.59
N VAL A 346 10.67 7.52 33.32
CA VAL A 346 9.26 7.35 33.76
C VAL A 346 8.57 6.24 32.97
N ASN A 347 8.52 6.35 31.64
CA ASN A 347 7.96 5.31 30.78
C ASN A 347 9.05 4.47 30.10
N GLY A 348 10.29 4.99 30.07
CA GLY A 348 11.40 4.40 29.33
C GLY A 348 11.65 2.93 29.64
N PRO A 349 11.83 2.52 30.89
CA PRO A 349 12.06 1.13 31.23
C PRO A 349 10.88 0.20 30.88
N GLY A 350 9.65 0.68 31.02
CA GLY A 350 8.44 -0.08 30.70
C GLY A 350 8.33 -0.36 29.20
N GLU A 351 8.36 0.69 28.40
CA GLU A 351 8.27 0.60 26.94
C GLU A 351 9.46 -0.16 26.32
N SER A 352 10.68 0.09 26.86
CA SER A 352 11.88 -0.61 26.40
C SER A 352 11.84 -2.12 26.67
N LYS A 353 11.16 -2.57 27.71
CA LYS A 353 10.94 -4.01 27.98
C LYS A 353 9.91 -4.65 27.07
N LEU A 354 8.99 -3.88 26.50
CA LEU A 354 7.97 -4.38 25.57
C LEU A 354 8.53 -4.56 24.15
N ALA A 355 9.58 -3.81 23.81
CA ALA A 355 10.29 -3.96 22.54
C ALA A 355 11.25 -5.16 22.55
N ASP A 356 11.71 -5.58 21.39
CA ASP A 356 12.76 -6.60 21.29
C ASP A 356 14.09 -6.05 21.81
N ILE A 357 14.38 -4.79 21.46
CA ILE A 357 15.50 -4.02 21.99
C ILE A 357 14.99 -2.63 22.35
N GLY A 358 15.33 -2.14 23.52
CA GLY A 358 14.94 -0.80 23.94
C GLY A 358 16.02 -0.10 24.73
N ILE A 359 16.14 1.22 24.54
CA ILE A 359 16.99 2.08 25.33
C ILE A 359 16.16 3.15 26.04
N SER A 360 16.48 3.40 27.28
CA SER A 360 15.89 4.49 28.08
C SER A 360 16.98 5.52 28.36
N LEU A 361 16.94 6.65 27.67
CA LEU A 361 17.85 7.76 27.89
C LEU A 361 17.47 8.51 29.16
N PRO A 362 18.43 9.21 29.81
CA PRO A 362 18.14 10.04 30.95
C PRO A 362 17.36 11.30 30.55
N GLY A 363 16.36 11.64 31.35
CA GLY A 363 15.69 12.93 31.28
C GLY A 363 16.51 14.06 31.93
N THR A 364 15.98 15.29 31.86
CA THR A 364 16.60 16.47 32.45
C THR A 364 16.72 16.28 33.96
N GLY A 365 17.97 16.42 34.48
CA GLY A 365 18.28 16.25 35.89
C GLY A 365 18.39 14.78 36.36
N GLU A 366 18.24 13.82 35.48
CA GLU A 366 18.46 12.40 35.79
C GLU A 366 19.96 12.05 35.67
N THR A 367 20.35 10.94 36.27
CA THR A 367 21.75 10.44 36.16
C THR A 367 22.03 10.11 34.70
N PRO A 368 23.18 10.55 34.11
CA PRO A 368 23.47 10.35 32.69
C PRO A 368 23.86 8.90 32.34
N ILE A 369 22.91 8.01 32.49
CA ILE A 369 23.02 6.58 32.19
C ILE A 369 21.84 6.14 31.32
N ALA A 370 22.10 5.29 30.35
CA ALA A 370 21.11 4.77 29.41
C ALA A 370 21.01 3.24 29.52
N PRO A 371 20.10 2.69 30.34
CA PRO A 371 19.86 1.26 30.40
C PRO A 371 19.29 0.75 29.09
N VAL A 372 19.86 -0.34 28.59
CA VAL A 372 19.41 -1.07 27.39
C VAL A 372 18.75 -2.36 27.83
N TYR A 373 17.59 -2.63 27.25
CA TYR A 373 16.80 -3.84 27.45
C TYR A 373 16.80 -4.66 26.17
N VAL A 374 16.97 -5.95 26.31
CA VAL A 374 16.91 -6.93 25.23
C VAL A 374 16.01 -8.06 25.69
N ASP A 375 14.99 -8.35 24.87
CA ASP A 375 13.99 -9.38 25.17
C ASP A 375 13.32 -9.21 26.55
N GLY A 376 13.12 -7.97 26.99
CA GLY A 376 12.46 -7.62 28.25
C GLY A 376 13.39 -7.54 29.46
N GLU A 377 14.66 -7.94 29.34
CA GLU A 377 15.64 -7.91 30.41
C GLU A 377 16.66 -6.77 30.23
N ARG A 378 17.07 -6.14 31.33
CA ARG A 378 18.16 -5.16 31.31
C ARG A 378 19.49 -5.90 31.07
N LYS A 379 20.15 -5.62 29.96
CA LYS A 379 21.42 -6.29 29.57
C LYS A 379 22.65 -5.44 29.87
N VAL A 380 22.59 -4.14 29.54
CA VAL A 380 23.75 -3.24 29.69
C VAL A 380 23.25 -1.84 30.02
N THR A 381 24.15 -1.02 30.52
CA THR A 381 23.90 0.40 30.77
C THR A 381 25.00 1.21 30.08
N LEU A 382 24.60 1.95 29.07
CA LEU A 382 25.50 2.81 28.29
C LEU A 382 25.73 4.14 29.01
N LYS A 383 26.89 4.77 28.78
CA LYS A 383 27.30 6.03 29.38
C LYS A 383 28.25 6.78 28.44
N GLY A 384 28.30 8.12 28.60
CA GLY A 384 29.19 8.96 27.82
C GLY A 384 28.66 9.34 26.44
N ASP A 385 29.57 9.70 25.53
CA ASP A 385 29.23 10.36 24.27
C ASP A 385 28.92 9.38 23.11
N ASN A 386 29.23 8.09 23.27
CA ASN A 386 29.11 7.09 22.20
C ASN A 386 27.82 6.23 22.29
N ILE A 387 26.84 6.65 23.09
CA ILE A 387 25.60 5.87 23.33
C ILE A 387 24.93 5.47 22.02
N ALA A 388 24.84 6.37 21.04
CA ALA A 388 24.19 6.08 19.76
C ALA A 388 24.90 4.95 18.99
N ALA A 389 26.22 5.03 18.83
CA ALA A 389 27.00 4.04 18.12
C ALA A 389 26.99 2.67 18.83
N GLU A 390 27.12 2.67 20.15
CA GLU A 390 27.07 1.45 20.96
C GLU A 390 25.66 0.79 20.91
N PHE A 391 24.61 1.60 20.93
CA PHE A 391 23.24 1.09 20.81
C PHE A 391 22.97 0.49 19.42
N LEU A 392 23.40 1.14 18.34
CA LEU A 392 23.28 0.60 16.99
C LEU A 392 24.08 -0.70 16.82
N GLN A 393 25.24 -0.81 17.46
CA GLN A 393 26.01 -2.08 17.45
C GLN A 393 25.23 -3.21 18.16
N ILE A 394 24.59 -2.93 19.30
CA ILE A 394 23.74 -3.90 20.00
C ILE A 394 22.59 -4.36 19.12
N VAL A 395 21.95 -3.43 18.38
CA VAL A 395 20.89 -3.76 17.42
C VAL A 395 21.41 -4.69 16.32
N GLU A 396 22.58 -4.37 15.75
CA GLU A 396 23.18 -5.18 14.70
C GLU A 396 23.54 -6.59 15.19
N ASP A 397 24.15 -6.71 16.36
CA ASP A 397 24.51 -7.98 16.97
C ASP A 397 23.28 -8.82 17.31
N TYR A 398 22.20 -8.16 17.75
CA TYR A 398 20.92 -8.82 17.98
C TYR A 398 20.34 -9.41 16.69
N VAL A 399 20.36 -8.65 15.61
CA VAL A 399 19.87 -9.12 14.29
C VAL A 399 20.69 -10.33 13.83
N LYS A 400 22.02 -10.24 13.86
CA LYS A 400 22.92 -11.35 13.50
C LYS A 400 22.70 -12.62 14.33
N THR A 401 22.33 -12.45 15.60
CA THR A 401 22.14 -13.59 16.52
C THR A 401 20.75 -14.22 16.38
N ASN A 402 19.71 -13.41 16.19
CA ASN A 402 18.33 -13.89 16.30
C ASN A 402 17.63 -14.13 14.95
N TYR A 403 18.21 -13.66 13.84
CA TYR A 403 17.66 -13.79 12.49
C TYR A 403 18.63 -14.47 11.51
N CYS A 404 19.64 -15.24 11.99
CA CYS A 404 20.55 -16.01 11.13
C CYS A 404 19.81 -17.09 10.33
N GLU A 405 20.46 -17.64 9.30
CA GLU A 405 19.93 -18.66 8.40
C GLU A 405 19.16 -19.77 9.14
N GLY A 406 17.86 -19.94 8.81
CA GLY A 406 16.95 -20.91 9.44
C GLY A 406 16.19 -20.41 10.66
N GLY A 407 16.44 -19.18 11.12
CA GLY A 407 15.86 -18.60 12.32
C GLY A 407 14.73 -17.62 12.06
N ALA A 408 13.56 -18.07 11.63
CA ALA A 408 12.37 -17.32 12.00
C ALA A 408 12.33 -17.23 13.52
N LYS A 409 12.46 -16.03 14.09
CA LYS A 409 12.43 -15.82 15.55
C LYS A 409 11.27 -16.62 16.13
N ARG A 410 11.56 -17.61 16.97
CA ARG A 410 10.52 -18.29 17.74
C ARG A 410 9.82 -17.18 18.53
N LYS A 411 8.59 -16.82 18.16
CA LYS A 411 7.72 -16.02 19.02
C LYS A 411 7.60 -16.77 20.34
N GLN A 412 8.48 -16.48 21.29
CA GLN A 412 8.20 -16.82 22.66
C GLN A 412 6.93 -16.05 22.99
N ASN A 413 5.85 -16.79 23.33
CA ASN A 413 4.66 -16.20 23.92
C ASN A 413 5.13 -15.47 25.19
N ARG A 414 5.40 -14.18 25.07
CA ARG A 414 5.72 -13.33 26.22
C ARG A 414 4.43 -13.22 27.03
N VAL A 415 4.31 -14.05 28.05
CA VAL A 415 3.37 -13.80 29.15
C VAL A 415 3.98 -12.62 29.92
N ILE A 416 3.45 -11.43 29.70
CA ILE A 416 3.78 -10.26 30.52
C ILE A 416 3.14 -10.52 31.88
N PRO A 417 3.93 -10.71 32.97
CA PRO A 417 3.34 -10.81 34.29
C PRO A 417 2.73 -9.45 34.62
N ILE A 418 1.41 -9.38 34.74
CA ILE A 418 0.73 -8.24 35.33
C ILE A 418 1.18 -8.23 36.77
N GLN A 419 2.12 -7.35 37.12
CA GLN A 419 2.40 -7.10 38.54
C GLN A 419 1.13 -6.45 39.11
N SER A 420 0.44 -7.21 39.95
CA SER A 420 -0.60 -6.67 40.82
C SER A 420 0.01 -5.55 41.68
N ALA A 421 -0.66 -4.38 41.64
CA ALA A 421 -0.31 -3.19 42.42
C ALA A 421 -0.28 -3.49 43.93
#